data_6fe843399fa6b683f328c4e8bde8a0eb
#
_entry.id   6fe843399fa6b683f328c4e8bde8a0eb
#
_cell.length_a   1.000
_cell.length_b   1.000
_cell.length_c   1.000
_cell.angle_alpha   90.00
_cell.angle_beta   90.00
_cell.angle_gamma   90.00
#
_symmetry.space_group_name_H-M   'P 1'
#
loop_
_entity.id
_entity.type
_entity.pdbx_description
1 polymer ?
#
loop_
_entity_poly.entity_id
_entity_poly.type
_entity_poly.pdbx_seq_one_letter_code
_entity_poly.pdbx_strand_id
1 'polypeptide(L)' 'MEKDELESIFSDFLKRIEVKLESLLHISDRLIKENIKLRNEL' A
#
# COMPACT_ATOMS: atom_id res chain seq x y z
N MET A 1 8.35 0.67 -29.97
CA MET A 1 7.27 1.55 -30.36
C MET A 1 6.81 2.38 -29.19
N GLU A 2 6.45 3.62 -29.42
CA GLU A 2 6.11 4.56 -28.35
C GLU A 2 4.97 4.08 -27.48
N LYS A 3 3.96 3.46 -28.09
CA LYS A 3 2.80 2.98 -27.35
C LYS A 3 3.18 1.89 -26.34
N ASP A 4 4.04 0.95 -26.73
CA ASP A 4 4.45 -0.14 -25.88
C ASP A 4 5.35 0.37 -24.75
N GLU A 5 6.17 1.36 -25.04
CA GLU A 5 6.99 1.99 -24.00
C GLU A 5 6.14 2.71 -22.98
N LEU A 6 5.11 3.42 -23.42
CA LEU A 6 4.19 4.11 -22.53
C LEU A 6 3.42 3.14 -21.65
N GLU A 7 2.96 2.04 -22.23
CA GLU A 7 2.27 1.01 -21.46
C GLU A 7 3.18 0.41 -20.40
N SER A 8 4.44 0.17 -20.74
CA SER A 8 5.40 -0.37 -19.78
C SER A 8 5.67 0.60 -18.63
N ILE A 9 5.87 1.88 -18.95
CA ILE A 9 6.09 2.91 -17.92
C ILE A 9 4.86 3.03 -17.02
N PHE A 10 3.69 3.04 -17.60
CA PHE A 10 2.44 3.14 -16.86
C PHE A 10 2.23 1.93 -15.96
N SER A 11 2.52 0.74 -16.47
CA SER A 11 2.42 -0.50 -15.68
C SER A 11 3.37 -0.48 -14.47
N ASP A 12 4.61 -0.04 -14.66
CA ASP A 12 5.57 0.07 -13.58
C ASP A 12 5.13 1.08 -12.53
N PHE A 13 4.57 2.19 -12.99
CA PHE A 13 4.03 3.20 -12.10
C PHE A 13 2.90 2.65 -11.23
N LEU A 14 1.97 1.92 -11.84
CA LEU A 14 0.86 1.29 -11.13
C LEU A 14 1.34 0.28 -10.10
N LYS A 15 2.33 -0.52 -10.45
CA LYS A 15 2.90 -1.49 -9.52
C LYS A 15 3.50 -0.82 -8.30
N ARG A 16 4.18 0.30 -8.49
CA ARG A 16 4.75 1.07 -7.38
C ARG A 16 3.67 1.61 -6.47
N ILE A 17 2.58 2.09 -7.04
CA ILE A 17 1.44 2.56 -6.26
C ILE A 17 0.82 1.42 -5.47
N GLU A 18 0.64 0.26 -6.10
CA GLU A 18 0.08 -0.91 -5.43
C GLU A 18 0.92 -1.35 -4.24
N VAL A 19 2.24 -1.39 -4.40
CA VAL A 19 3.16 -1.77 -3.33
C VAL A 19 3.07 -0.79 -2.17
N LYS A 20 3.03 0.49 -2.46
CA LYS A 20 2.90 1.51 -1.41
C LYS A 20 1.55 1.42 -0.71
N LEU A 21 0.50 1.17 -1.46
CA LEU A 21 -0.83 1.01 -0.88
C LEU A 21 -0.88 -0.20 0.05
N GLU A 22 -0.33 -1.33 -0.36
CA GLU A 22 -0.26 -2.51 0.49
C GLU A 22 0.51 -2.24 1.78
N SER A 23 1.64 -1.54 1.68
CA SER A 23 2.43 -1.16 2.83
C SER A 23 1.63 -0.29 3.80
N LEU A 24 0.90 0.69 3.27
CA LEU A 24 0.06 1.55 4.08
C LEU A 24 -1.08 0.79 4.74
N LEU A 25 -1.67 -0.16 4.04
CA LEU A 25 -2.73 -1.00 4.60
C LEU A 25 -2.20 -1.87 5.75
N HIS A 26 -1.01 -2.41 5.62
CA HIS A 26 -0.39 -3.18 6.70
C HIS A 26 -0.12 -2.33 7.94
N ILE A 27 0.40 -1.13 7.72
CA ILE A 27 0.67 -0.21 8.84
C ILE A 27 -0.64 0.18 9.52
N SER A 28 -1.66 0.50 8.73
CA SER A 28 -2.97 0.85 9.26
C SER A 28 -3.57 -0.30 10.07
N ASP A 29 -3.49 -1.51 9.57
CA ASP A 29 -3.99 -2.70 10.26
C ASP A 29 -3.29 -2.90 11.61
N ARG A 30 -1.97 -2.76 11.62
CA ARG A 30 -1.19 -2.89 12.86
C ARG A 30 -1.57 -1.82 13.86
N LEU A 31 -1.77 -0.58 13.41
CA LEU A 31 -2.16 0.51 14.29
C LEU A 31 -3.55 0.30 14.88
N ILE A 32 -4.47 -0.20 14.09
CA ILE A 32 -5.82 -0.51 14.58
C ILE A 32 -5.75 -1.60 15.65
N LYS A 33 -5.02 -2.66 15.41
CA LYS A 33 -4.85 -3.75 16.37
C LYS A 33 -4.20 -3.28 17.65
N GLU A 34 -3.15 -2.48 17.54
CA GLU A 34 -2.48 -1.93 18.71
C GLU A 34 -3.40 -1.00 19.49
N ASN A 35 -4.19 -0.19 18.79
CA ASN A 35 -5.14 0.71 19.42
C ASN A 35 -6.18 -0.06 20.23
N ILE A 36 -6.73 -1.11 19.64
CA ILE A 36 -7.71 -1.97 20.34
C ILE A 36 -7.08 -2.61 21.57
N LYS A 37 -5.87 -3.11 21.43
CA LYS A 37 -5.14 -3.72 22.54
C LYS A 37 -4.96 -2.74 23.69
N LEU A 38 -4.51 -1.52 23.40
CA LEU A 38 -4.30 -0.50 24.41
C LEU A 38 -5.58 -0.09 25.13
N ARG A 39 -6.68 -0.01 24.38
CA ARG A 39 -7.98 0.29 24.99
C ARG A 39 -8.44 -0.81 25.94
N ASN A 40 -8.17 -2.06 25.59
CA ASN A 40 -8.57 -3.19 26.42
C ASN A 40 -7.71 -3.32 27.69
N GLU A 41 -6.49 -2.77 27.67
CA GLU A 41 -5.62 -2.78 28.84
C GLU A 41 -5.96 -1.71 29.87
N LEU A 42 -6.71 -0.71 29.45
CA LEU A 42 -7.17 0.31 30.36
C LEU A 42 -8.31 -0.18 31.22
#